data_59380a9e50e8dfb654d4a604cb2a86a7
#
_entry.id   59380a9e50e8dfb654d4a604cb2a86a7
#
_cell.length_a   1.000
_cell.length_b   1.000
_cell.length_c   1.000
_cell.angle_alpha   90.00
_cell.angle_beta   90.00
_cell.angle_gamma   90.00
#
_symmetry.space_group_name_H-M   'P 1'
#
loop_
_entity.id
_entity.type
_entity.pdbx_description
1 polymer ?
#
loop_
_entity_poly.entity_id
_entity_poly.type
_entity_poly.pdbx_seq_one_letter_code
_entity_poly.pdbx_strand_id
1 'polypeptide(L)'
;MLQRHRIDRVIDVGANVGQYASALRASGYHGRILSVEPVAAACAELARAARDDPDWTVLPRTAVGARPGTLTINVSASSDMSSALPFTAEAQSAFDSDRVIAQEEVEVTTIDRLMAQKAGPNDRVFLKSDTQGYDLEVLRGASGSLERIVGVQIETSLCPIYVGQPQWRSIVDFLAPYRFDIHLVIPGYFSRAYGRLMEMDLVLFRATETSSAPGAAV
;
A
#
# COMPACT_ATOMS: atom_id res chain seq x y z
N MET A 1 5.48 -9.31 -13.04
CA MET A 1 6.52 -8.34 -12.61
C MET A 1 7.31 -8.87 -11.43
N LEU A 2 6.70 -9.33 -10.33
CA LEU A 2 7.43 -9.83 -9.15
C LEU A 2 8.46 -10.91 -9.48
N GLN A 3 8.09 -11.90 -10.28
CA GLN A 3 9.02 -12.96 -10.74
C GLN A 3 10.19 -12.40 -11.54
N ARG A 4 9.96 -11.45 -12.47
CA ARG A 4 11.02 -10.81 -13.26
C ARG A 4 12.06 -10.12 -12.37
N HIS A 5 11.59 -9.47 -11.32
CA HIS A 5 12.43 -8.77 -10.34
C HIS A 5 12.89 -9.68 -9.19
N ARG A 6 12.60 -11.00 -9.27
CA ARG A 6 12.99 -12.01 -8.27
C ARG A 6 12.58 -11.59 -6.86
N ILE A 7 11.37 -11.06 -6.71
CA ILE A 7 10.83 -10.68 -5.40
C ILE A 7 10.54 -11.96 -4.62
N ASP A 8 11.10 -12.07 -3.43
CA ASP A 8 10.91 -13.22 -2.53
C ASP A 8 10.10 -12.86 -1.28
N ARG A 9 9.87 -11.56 -1.05
CA ARG A 9 9.03 -11.07 0.04
C ARG A 9 8.17 -9.91 -0.40
N VAL A 10 6.88 -9.98 -0.10
CA VAL A 10 5.93 -8.86 -0.21
C VAL A 10 5.56 -8.39 1.18
N ILE A 11 5.59 -7.09 1.40
CA ILE A 11 4.96 -6.43 2.56
C ILE A 11 3.71 -5.74 2.01
N ASP A 12 2.54 -6.17 2.48
CA ASP A 12 1.22 -5.74 2.04
C ASP A 12 0.57 -4.91 3.16
N VAL A 13 0.55 -3.60 3.00
CA VAL A 13 0.03 -2.63 3.97
C VAL A 13 -1.35 -2.17 3.53
N GLY A 14 -2.31 -2.16 4.46
CA GLY A 14 -3.73 -2.00 4.15
C GLY A 14 -4.25 -3.24 3.44
N ALA A 15 -3.97 -4.41 4.03
CA ALA A 15 -4.26 -5.69 3.40
C ALA A 15 -5.75 -6.04 3.37
N ASN A 16 -6.59 -5.28 4.09
CA ASN A 16 -8.02 -5.50 4.23
C ASN A 16 -8.30 -6.99 4.57
N VAL A 17 -9.16 -7.67 3.83
CA VAL A 17 -9.48 -9.10 4.03
C VAL A 17 -8.53 -10.05 3.26
N GLY A 18 -7.44 -9.53 2.65
CA GLY A 18 -6.40 -10.31 2.00
C GLY A 18 -6.55 -10.51 0.49
N GLN A 19 -7.31 -9.64 -0.18
CA GLN A 19 -7.58 -9.73 -1.62
C GLN A 19 -6.27 -9.71 -2.44
N TYR A 20 -5.35 -8.79 -2.09
CA TYR A 20 -4.10 -8.64 -2.82
C TYR A 20 -3.20 -9.88 -2.68
N ALA A 21 -2.99 -10.36 -1.47
CA ALA A 21 -2.20 -11.55 -1.21
C ALA A 21 -2.82 -12.81 -1.88
N SER A 22 -4.15 -12.95 -1.81
CA SER A 22 -4.89 -14.05 -2.49
C SER A 22 -4.71 -13.99 -4.00
N ALA A 23 -4.77 -12.79 -4.60
CA ALA A 23 -4.54 -12.59 -6.04
C ALA A 23 -3.09 -12.93 -6.42
N LEU A 24 -2.11 -12.59 -5.59
CA LEU A 24 -0.71 -12.99 -5.80
C LEU A 24 -0.57 -14.52 -5.79
N ARG A 25 -1.19 -15.21 -4.84
CA ARG A 25 -1.17 -16.69 -4.79
C ARG A 25 -1.82 -17.30 -6.04
N ALA A 26 -2.99 -16.80 -6.42
CA ALA A 26 -3.68 -17.26 -7.64
C ALA A 26 -2.84 -17.02 -8.91
N SER A 27 -1.98 -15.98 -8.93
CA SER A 27 -1.06 -15.71 -10.04
C SER A 27 0.23 -16.51 -10.02
N GLY A 28 0.41 -17.42 -9.04
CA GLY A 28 1.60 -18.27 -8.91
C GLY A 28 2.77 -17.61 -8.18
N TYR A 29 2.54 -16.62 -7.37
CA TYR A 29 3.57 -16.09 -6.48
C TYR A 29 3.71 -16.99 -5.24
N HIS A 30 4.90 -17.53 -5.01
CA HIS A 30 5.22 -18.45 -3.91
C HIS A 30 6.18 -17.84 -2.86
N GLY A 31 6.55 -16.58 -2.99
CA GLY A 31 7.38 -15.89 -1.99
C GLY A 31 6.61 -15.58 -0.71
N ARG A 32 7.32 -15.12 0.29
CA ARG A 32 6.74 -14.79 1.60
C ARG A 32 5.90 -13.51 1.51
N ILE A 33 4.75 -13.50 2.20
CA ILE A 33 3.87 -12.35 2.32
C ILE A 33 3.77 -11.97 3.79
N LEU A 34 3.89 -10.69 4.09
CA LEU A 34 3.61 -10.09 5.39
C LEU A 34 2.50 -9.06 5.22
N SER A 35 1.31 -9.37 5.69
CA SER A 35 0.16 -8.47 5.61
C SER A 35 -0.09 -7.73 6.92
N VAL A 36 -0.46 -6.46 6.81
CA VAL A 36 -0.73 -5.55 7.93
C VAL A 36 -2.07 -4.87 7.70
N GLU A 37 -2.96 -4.95 8.70
CA GLU A 37 -4.31 -4.40 8.62
C GLU A 37 -4.73 -3.79 9.97
N PRO A 38 -5.16 -2.50 10.01
CA PRO A 38 -5.54 -1.83 11.24
C PRO A 38 -6.99 -2.06 11.68
N VAL A 39 -7.94 -2.34 10.76
CA VAL A 39 -9.36 -2.51 11.10
C VAL A 39 -9.59 -3.89 11.71
N ALA A 40 -10.20 -3.94 12.89
CA ALA A 40 -10.32 -5.19 13.67
C ALA A 40 -11.05 -6.31 12.91
N ALA A 41 -12.18 -5.98 12.28
CA ALA A 41 -12.98 -6.96 11.54
C ALA A 41 -12.24 -7.49 10.31
N ALA A 42 -11.63 -6.61 9.51
CA ALA A 42 -10.85 -6.96 8.32
C ALA A 42 -9.60 -7.79 8.69
N CYS A 43 -8.87 -7.40 9.74
CA CYS A 43 -7.72 -8.13 10.24
C CYS A 43 -8.08 -9.56 10.68
N ALA A 44 -9.25 -9.77 11.30
CA ALA A 44 -9.72 -11.09 11.67
C ALA A 44 -10.04 -11.97 10.46
N GLU A 45 -10.60 -11.42 9.39
CA GLU A 45 -10.85 -12.12 8.13
C GLU A 45 -9.55 -12.41 7.37
N LEU A 46 -8.65 -11.44 7.32
CA LEU A 46 -7.30 -11.60 6.77
C LEU A 46 -6.55 -12.78 7.44
N ALA A 47 -6.61 -12.86 8.78
CA ALA A 47 -5.98 -13.96 9.51
C ALA A 47 -6.61 -15.33 9.18
N ARG A 48 -7.91 -15.37 8.87
CA ARG A 48 -8.57 -16.61 8.41
C ARG A 48 -8.11 -16.99 7.00
N ALA A 49 -7.99 -15.99 6.10
CA ALA A 49 -7.54 -16.22 4.73
C ALA A 49 -6.10 -16.77 4.67
N ALA A 50 -5.23 -16.28 5.55
CA ALA A 50 -3.82 -16.69 5.60
C ALA A 50 -3.55 -18.01 6.34
N ARG A 51 -4.54 -18.56 7.07
CA ARG A 51 -4.34 -19.62 8.06
C ARG A 51 -3.63 -20.86 7.52
N ASP A 52 -3.93 -21.27 6.31
CA ASP A 52 -3.43 -22.52 5.72
C ASP A 52 -2.20 -22.29 4.82
N ASP A 53 -1.65 -21.08 4.78
CA ASP A 53 -0.48 -20.70 3.99
C ASP A 53 0.71 -20.37 4.91
N PRO A 54 1.71 -21.27 5.01
CA PRO A 54 2.85 -21.08 5.91
C PRO A 54 3.76 -19.91 5.52
N ASP A 55 3.71 -19.46 4.26
CA ASP A 55 4.49 -18.35 3.74
C ASP A 55 3.70 -17.02 3.74
N TRP A 56 2.50 -17.00 4.31
CA TRP A 56 1.71 -15.80 4.49
C TRP A 56 1.51 -15.49 5.98
N THR A 57 2.22 -14.49 6.46
CA THR A 57 2.15 -14.02 7.85
C THR A 57 1.24 -12.79 7.93
N VAL A 58 0.32 -12.78 8.86
CA VAL A 58 -0.49 -11.61 9.22
C VAL A 58 0.01 -11.08 10.57
N LEU A 59 0.30 -9.78 10.64
CA LEU A 59 0.63 -9.16 11.91
C LEU A 59 -0.60 -9.06 12.81
N PRO A 60 -0.42 -9.05 14.15
CA PRO A 60 -1.47 -8.57 15.04
C PRO A 60 -1.95 -7.20 14.56
N ARG A 61 -3.22 -6.90 14.79
CA ARG A 61 -3.87 -5.65 14.38
C ARG A 61 -2.97 -4.44 14.60
N THR A 62 -2.53 -3.80 13.52
CA THR A 62 -1.51 -2.74 13.53
C THR A 62 -1.69 -1.85 12.31
N ALA A 63 -1.49 -0.54 12.46
CA ALA A 63 -1.32 0.40 11.36
C ALA A 63 0.16 0.61 11.02
N VAL A 64 0.43 1.11 9.83
CA VAL A 64 1.78 1.54 9.42
C VAL A 64 1.77 3.03 9.13
N GLY A 65 2.79 3.74 9.63
CA GLY A 65 2.93 5.18 9.42
C GLY A 65 4.38 5.64 9.54
N ALA A 66 4.59 6.96 9.54
CA ALA A 66 5.92 7.56 9.58
C ALA A 66 6.68 7.31 10.88
N ARG A 67 5.96 7.15 12.00
CA ARG A 67 6.54 6.96 13.33
C ARG A 67 5.68 6.03 14.17
N PRO A 68 6.27 5.31 15.12
CA PRO A 68 5.49 4.54 16.10
C PRO A 68 4.62 5.46 16.96
N GLY A 69 3.46 4.96 17.37
CA GLY A 69 2.49 5.68 18.20
C GLY A 69 1.12 5.03 18.13
N THR A 70 0.08 5.82 18.23
CA THR A 70 -1.31 5.43 18.03
C THR A 70 -1.96 6.28 16.95
N LEU A 71 -2.97 5.72 16.29
CA LEU A 71 -3.71 6.33 15.20
C LEU A 71 -5.19 5.96 15.32
N THR A 72 -6.07 6.91 15.05
CA THR A 72 -7.50 6.64 14.94
C THR A 72 -7.85 6.33 13.48
N ILE A 73 -8.44 5.17 13.24
CA ILE A 73 -8.97 4.78 11.92
C ILE A 73 -10.47 5.07 11.89
N ASN A 74 -10.91 5.82 10.89
CA ASN A 74 -12.32 5.98 10.56
C ASN A 74 -12.76 4.74 9.78
N VAL A 75 -13.50 3.86 10.45
CA VAL A 75 -13.99 2.61 9.84
C VAL A 75 -15.20 2.94 8.98
N SER A 76 -15.11 2.63 7.69
CA SER A 76 -16.20 2.79 6.73
C SER A 76 -17.11 1.57 6.68
N ALA A 77 -18.35 1.76 6.24
CA ALA A 77 -19.28 0.67 5.96
C ALA A 77 -18.73 -0.29 4.88
N SER A 78 -18.01 0.23 3.90
CA SER A 78 -17.15 -0.53 2.99
C SER A 78 -15.75 -0.61 3.58
N SER A 79 -15.26 -1.81 3.90
CA SER A 79 -13.97 -1.98 4.61
C SER A 79 -12.77 -1.41 3.85
N ASP A 80 -12.83 -1.42 2.51
CA ASP A 80 -11.82 -0.89 1.59
C ASP A 80 -11.76 0.64 1.52
N MET A 81 -12.71 1.35 2.15
CA MET A 81 -12.74 2.82 2.26
C MET A 81 -12.37 3.33 3.66
N SER A 82 -11.89 2.44 4.55
CA SER A 82 -11.47 2.82 5.90
C SER A 82 -10.14 3.53 5.88
N SER A 83 -10.03 4.69 6.57
CA SER A 83 -8.86 5.56 6.50
C SER A 83 -8.53 6.23 7.83
N ALA A 84 -7.26 6.58 8.02
CA ALA A 84 -6.82 7.50 9.06
C ALA A 84 -7.28 8.94 8.81
N LEU A 85 -7.61 9.27 7.56
CA LEU A 85 -8.05 10.59 7.15
C LEU A 85 -9.58 10.65 7.04
N PRO A 86 -10.22 11.79 7.35
CA PRO A 86 -11.65 11.96 7.10
C PRO A 86 -11.93 12.16 5.60
N PHE A 87 -13.09 11.74 5.14
CA PHE A 87 -13.56 12.05 3.79
C PHE A 87 -13.62 13.57 3.54
N THR A 88 -13.38 14.00 2.31
CA THR A 88 -13.77 15.35 1.87
C THR A 88 -15.30 15.47 1.82
N ALA A 89 -15.82 16.68 1.85
CA ALA A 89 -17.28 16.90 1.77
C ALA A 89 -17.88 16.37 0.45
N GLU A 90 -17.13 16.52 -0.64
CA GLU A 90 -17.51 16.02 -1.95
C GLU A 90 -17.53 14.48 -1.98
N ALA A 91 -16.50 13.85 -1.41
CA ALA A 91 -16.45 12.39 -1.33
C ALA A 91 -17.56 11.84 -0.44
N GLN A 92 -17.82 12.45 0.70
CA GLN A 92 -18.90 12.04 1.59
C GLN A 92 -20.27 12.09 0.91
N SER A 93 -20.50 13.09 0.04
CA SER A 93 -21.74 13.17 -0.75
C SER A 93 -21.81 12.14 -1.89
N ALA A 94 -20.65 11.80 -2.47
CA ALA A 94 -20.58 10.86 -3.58
C ALA A 94 -20.63 9.38 -3.14
N PHE A 95 -20.13 9.09 -1.92
CA PHE A 95 -20.02 7.77 -1.32
C PHE A 95 -20.94 7.62 -0.08
N ASP A 96 -22.19 8.03 -0.19
CA ASP A 96 -23.14 8.01 0.94
C ASP A 96 -23.31 6.59 1.56
N SER A 97 -23.14 5.53 0.74
CA SER A 97 -23.12 4.14 1.22
C SER A 97 -21.88 3.79 2.07
N ASP A 98 -20.78 4.54 1.90
CA ASP A 98 -19.48 4.24 2.51
C ASP A 98 -19.17 5.14 3.70
N ARG A 99 -20.22 5.65 4.36
CA ARG A 99 -20.09 6.50 5.55
C ARG A 99 -19.27 5.84 6.66
N VAL A 100 -18.63 6.67 7.45
CA VAL A 100 -17.95 6.23 8.68
C VAL A 100 -18.97 5.69 9.68
N ILE A 101 -18.79 4.45 10.10
CA ILE A 101 -19.67 3.74 11.04
C ILE A 101 -19.06 3.58 12.43
N ALA A 102 -17.73 3.67 12.56
CA ALA A 102 -17.00 3.57 13.82
C ALA A 102 -15.65 4.28 13.73
N GLN A 103 -15.03 4.48 14.89
CA GLN A 103 -13.63 4.86 15.00
C GLN A 103 -12.90 3.84 15.87
N GLU A 104 -11.72 3.42 15.43
CA GLU A 104 -10.88 2.47 16.14
C GLU A 104 -9.49 3.05 16.38
N GLU A 105 -9.04 3.04 17.63
CA GLU A 105 -7.65 3.34 17.95
C GLU A 105 -6.78 2.11 17.71
N VAL A 106 -5.61 2.29 17.11
CA VAL A 106 -4.69 1.22 16.74
C VAL A 106 -3.24 1.65 16.95
N GLU A 107 -2.38 0.71 17.34
CA GLU A 107 -0.94 0.93 17.40
C GLU A 107 -0.34 1.10 15.99
N VAL A 108 0.66 1.98 15.90
CA VAL A 108 1.38 2.27 14.65
C VAL A 108 2.80 1.71 14.72
N THR A 109 3.17 0.97 13.70
CA THR A 109 4.56 0.58 13.42
C THR A 109 5.10 1.32 12.19
N THR A 110 6.34 1.06 11.80
CA THR A 110 6.94 1.61 10.58
C THR A 110 7.46 0.49 9.68
N ILE A 111 7.58 0.76 8.38
CA ILE A 111 8.22 -0.18 7.45
C ILE A 111 9.66 -0.48 7.88
N ASP A 112 10.40 0.52 8.36
CA ASP A 112 11.77 0.33 8.84
C ASP A 112 11.85 -0.72 9.96
N ARG A 113 10.90 -0.68 10.91
CA ARG A 113 10.81 -1.70 11.97
C ARG A 113 10.44 -3.07 11.42
N LEU A 114 9.49 -3.14 10.49
CA LEU A 114 9.10 -4.40 9.86
C LEU A 114 10.24 -5.00 9.06
N MET A 115 10.97 -4.19 8.31
CA MET A 115 12.16 -4.61 7.58
C MET A 115 13.25 -5.17 8.50
N ALA A 116 13.51 -4.49 9.62
CA ALA A 116 14.51 -4.93 10.60
C ALA A 116 14.13 -6.26 11.28
N GLN A 117 12.84 -6.50 11.53
CA GLN A 117 12.36 -7.66 12.28
C GLN A 117 12.02 -8.87 11.39
N LYS A 118 11.59 -8.64 10.16
CA LYS A 118 10.95 -9.65 9.31
C LYS A 118 11.67 -9.90 7.99
N ALA A 119 12.53 -8.98 7.53
CA ALA A 119 13.26 -9.14 6.27
C ALA A 119 14.72 -9.48 6.52
N GLY A 120 15.19 -10.55 5.88
CA GLY A 120 16.61 -10.92 5.87
C GLY A 120 17.46 -9.90 5.08
N PRO A 121 18.79 -9.92 5.26
CA PRO A 121 19.68 -8.96 4.59
C PRO A 121 19.67 -9.07 3.07
N ASN A 122 19.37 -10.25 2.53
CA ASN A 122 19.34 -10.53 1.09
C ASN A 122 17.93 -10.63 0.52
N ASP A 123 16.90 -10.40 1.33
CA ASP A 123 15.52 -10.45 0.85
C ASP A 123 15.27 -9.35 -0.20
N ARG A 124 14.72 -9.75 -1.32
CA ARG A 124 14.25 -8.84 -2.38
C ARG A 124 12.80 -8.47 -2.09
N VAL A 125 12.65 -7.34 -1.43
CA VAL A 125 11.36 -6.90 -0.87
C VAL A 125 10.60 -6.04 -1.86
N PHE A 126 9.31 -6.31 -1.97
CA PHE A 126 8.32 -5.48 -2.65
C PHE A 126 7.32 -4.96 -1.61
N LEU A 127 7.09 -3.65 -1.59
CA LEU A 127 6.14 -3.00 -0.70
C LEU A 127 4.87 -2.66 -1.49
N LYS A 128 3.72 -3.18 -1.06
CA LYS A 128 2.40 -2.70 -1.49
C LYS A 128 1.84 -1.84 -0.38
N SER A 129 1.33 -0.67 -0.72
CA SER A 129 0.61 0.21 0.20
C SER A 129 -0.70 0.65 -0.43
N ASP A 130 -1.77 0.51 0.34
CA ASP A 130 -3.12 0.94 0.02
C ASP A 130 -3.80 1.24 1.35
N THR A 131 -3.58 2.44 1.81
CA THR A 131 -3.99 2.90 3.14
C THR A 131 -4.98 4.05 3.07
N GLN A 132 -5.64 4.13 1.90
CA GLN A 132 -6.71 5.06 1.66
C GLN A 132 -6.28 6.51 1.99
N GLY A 133 -5.21 6.94 1.30
CA GLY A 133 -4.67 8.29 1.39
C GLY A 133 -3.58 8.50 2.44
N TYR A 134 -3.26 7.52 3.28
CA TYR A 134 -2.19 7.63 4.29
C TYR A 134 -0.83 7.10 3.78
N ASP A 135 -0.73 6.78 2.51
CA ASP A 135 0.37 6.08 1.84
C ASP A 135 1.71 6.82 1.90
N LEU A 136 1.70 8.16 1.83
CA LEU A 136 2.92 8.95 2.00
C LEU A 136 3.52 8.79 3.41
N GLU A 137 2.69 8.65 4.44
CA GLU A 137 3.16 8.39 5.80
C GLU A 137 3.76 6.99 5.93
N VAL A 138 3.19 5.99 5.22
CA VAL A 138 3.79 4.65 5.11
C VAL A 138 5.19 4.73 4.48
N LEU A 139 5.34 5.46 3.37
CA LEU A 139 6.62 5.66 2.70
C LEU A 139 7.63 6.42 3.57
N ARG A 140 7.20 7.43 4.33
CA ARG A 140 8.05 8.13 5.30
C ARG A 140 8.57 7.18 6.37
N GLY A 141 7.75 6.22 6.82
CA GLY A 141 8.15 5.16 7.73
C GLY A 141 9.05 4.08 7.13
N ALA A 142 9.31 4.17 5.83
CA ALA A 142 10.23 3.30 5.08
C ALA A 142 11.57 3.98 4.75
N SER A 143 11.76 5.25 5.12
CA SER A 143 12.89 6.08 4.65
C SER A 143 14.26 5.45 4.89
N GLY A 144 14.46 4.71 5.97
CA GLY A 144 15.69 3.99 6.27
C GLY A 144 15.85 2.66 5.51
N SER A 145 14.78 2.17 4.89
CA SER A 145 14.74 0.86 4.22
C SER A 145 14.50 0.94 2.71
N LEU A 146 14.13 2.11 2.16
CA LEU A 146 13.80 2.25 0.73
C LEU A 146 14.94 1.80 -0.18
N GLU A 147 16.20 1.96 0.22
CA GLU A 147 17.35 1.47 -0.55
C GLU A 147 17.42 -0.06 -0.64
N ARG A 148 16.76 -0.77 0.28
CA ARG A 148 16.67 -2.24 0.31
C ARG A 148 15.39 -2.76 -0.35
N ILE A 149 14.40 -1.90 -0.59
CA ILE A 149 13.15 -2.22 -1.28
C ILE A 149 13.40 -2.19 -2.79
N VAL A 150 13.01 -3.24 -3.48
CA VAL A 150 13.25 -3.43 -4.92
C VAL A 150 12.16 -2.75 -5.74
N GLY A 151 10.92 -2.78 -5.26
CA GLY A 151 9.80 -2.15 -5.93
C GLY A 151 8.68 -1.81 -4.96
N VAL A 152 7.81 -0.92 -5.38
CA VAL A 152 6.61 -0.51 -4.63
C VAL A 152 5.40 -0.53 -5.56
N GLN A 153 4.26 -0.94 -5.02
CA GLN A 153 2.93 -0.67 -5.58
C GLN A 153 2.20 0.20 -4.58
N ILE A 154 1.64 1.29 -5.05
CA ILE A 154 1.05 2.27 -4.15
C ILE A 154 -0.19 2.88 -4.78
N GLU A 155 -1.30 2.87 -4.01
CA GLU A 155 -2.49 3.59 -4.41
C GLU A 155 -2.25 5.09 -4.32
N THR A 156 -2.65 5.82 -5.35
CA THR A 156 -2.43 7.26 -5.45
C THR A 156 -3.66 7.96 -5.97
N SER A 157 -3.90 9.15 -5.42
CA SER A 157 -5.04 9.96 -5.82
C SER A 157 -4.67 10.95 -6.94
N LEU A 158 -5.53 11.01 -7.95
CA LEU A 158 -5.58 12.09 -8.95
C LEU A 158 -6.47 13.24 -8.48
N CYS A 159 -7.49 12.91 -7.67
CA CYS A 159 -8.37 13.86 -7.00
C CYS A 159 -8.57 13.40 -5.56
N PRO A 160 -8.28 14.24 -4.56
CA PRO A 160 -8.38 13.82 -3.16
C PRO A 160 -9.80 13.35 -2.80
N ILE A 161 -9.88 12.17 -2.21
CA ILE A 161 -11.10 11.61 -1.59
C ILE A 161 -11.09 11.93 -0.10
N TYR A 162 -9.90 11.98 0.49
CA TYR A 162 -9.71 12.26 1.91
C TYR A 162 -9.08 13.63 2.13
N VAL A 163 -9.42 14.27 3.24
CA VAL A 163 -8.86 15.58 3.61
C VAL A 163 -7.37 15.44 3.89
N GLY A 164 -6.56 16.22 3.18
CA GLY A 164 -5.10 16.18 3.32
C GLY A 164 -4.42 15.03 2.59
N GLN A 165 -5.16 14.21 1.84
CA GLN A 165 -4.60 13.14 1.02
C GLN A 165 -3.56 13.68 0.03
N PRO A 166 -2.34 13.16 0.02
CA PRO A 166 -1.33 13.52 -0.97
C PRO A 166 -1.76 13.07 -2.37
N GLN A 167 -1.52 13.93 -3.37
CA GLN A 167 -1.70 13.53 -4.76
C GLN A 167 -0.52 12.68 -5.24
N TRP A 168 -0.72 11.93 -6.33
CA TRP A 168 0.27 11.04 -6.94
C TRP A 168 1.66 11.69 -7.14
N ARG A 169 1.72 13.00 -7.47
CA ARG A 169 2.99 13.72 -7.64
C ARG A 169 3.83 13.71 -6.36
N SER A 170 3.22 13.94 -5.21
CA SER A 170 3.93 13.91 -3.92
C SER A 170 4.55 12.55 -3.63
N ILE A 171 3.90 11.46 -4.08
CA ILE A 171 4.41 10.09 -3.97
C ILE A 171 5.63 9.89 -4.89
N VAL A 172 5.50 10.29 -6.15
CA VAL A 172 6.59 10.18 -7.14
C VAL A 172 7.79 11.03 -6.72
N ASP A 173 7.56 12.28 -6.31
CA ASP A 173 8.62 13.19 -5.86
C ASP A 173 9.34 12.64 -4.62
N PHE A 174 8.60 12.00 -3.69
CA PHE A 174 9.20 11.36 -2.52
C PHE A 174 10.08 10.16 -2.88
N LEU A 175 9.69 9.37 -3.88
CA LEU A 175 10.40 8.17 -4.31
C LEU A 175 11.56 8.46 -5.28
N ALA A 176 11.56 9.61 -5.96
CA ALA A 176 12.56 9.98 -6.96
C ALA A 176 14.02 9.95 -6.44
N PRO A 177 14.36 10.48 -5.23
CA PRO A 177 15.73 10.41 -4.69
C PRO A 177 16.22 8.97 -4.48
N TYR A 178 15.31 8.01 -4.30
CA TYR A 178 15.60 6.58 -4.14
C TYR A 178 15.65 5.83 -5.48
N ARG A 179 15.57 6.56 -6.62
CA ARG A 179 15.69 6.03 -7.98
C ARG A 179 14.60 5.03 -8.36
N PHE A 180 13.36 5.26 -7.90
CA PHE A 180 12.21 4.48 -8.34
C PHE A 180 11.62 5.07 -9.62
N ASP A 181 11.48 4.25 -10.65
CA ASP A 181 10.85 4.59 -11.92
C ASP A 181 9.48 3.92 -12.04
N ILE A 182 8.50 4.60 -12.65
CA ILE A 182 7.17 4.04 -12.90
C ILE A 182 7.29 2.99 -14.00
N HIS A 183 6.87 1.76 -13.70
CA HIS A 183 6.85 0.63 -14.64
C HIS A 183 5.45 0.27 -15.09
N LEU A 184 4.44 0.55 -14.28
CA LEU A 184 3.05 0.28 -14.62
C LEU A 184 2.13 1.26 -13.88
N VAL A 185 1.07 1.66 -14.58
CA VAL A 185 -0.06 2.40 -14.00
C VAL A 185 -1.29 1.52 -14.14
N ILE A 186 -1.96 1.24 -13.02
CA ILE A 186 -3.19 0.45 -12.99
C ILE A 186 -4.32 1.41 -12.66
N PRO A 187 -5.31 1.60 -13.56
CA PRO A 187 -6.48 2.42 -13.26
C PRO A 187 -7.24 1.85 -12.07
N GLY A 188 -7.55 2.71 -11.08
CA GLY A 188 -8.39 2.42 -9.94
C GLY A 188 -9.83 2.92 -10.16
N TYR A 189 -10.33 3.70 -9.19
CA TYR A 189 -11.68 4.21 -9.22
C TYR A 189 -11.90 5.26 -10.31
N PHE A 190 -12.86 5.00 -11.20
CA PHE A 190 -13.35 5.96 -12.19
C PHE A 190 -14.73 6.49 -11.77
N SER A 191 -14.80 7.78 -11.50
CA SER A 191 -16.07 8.44 -11.19
C SER A 191 -16.85 8.77 -12.46
N ARG A 192 -18.00 8.12 -12.64
CA ARG A 192 -18.93 8.45 -13.75
C ARG A 192 -19.53 9.85 -13.59
N ALA A 193 -19.76 10.30 -12.37
CA ALA A 193 -20.30 11.62 -12.07
C ALA A 193 -19.37 12.73 -12.53
N TYR A 194 -18.06 12.55 -12.35
CA TYR A 194 -17.05 13.52 -12.76
C TYR A 194 -16.42 13.21 -14.13
N GLY A 195 -16.75 12.06 -14.73
CA GLY A 195 -16.21 11.62 -16.02
C GLY A 195 -14.69 11.45 -16.02
N ARG A 196 -14.07 11.09 -14.89
CA ARG A 196 -12.62 11.01 -14.75
C ARG A 196 -12.16 9.93 -13.76
N LEU A 197 -10.93 9.50 -13.97
CA LEU A 197 -10.22 8.65 -13.01
C LEU A 197 -9.89 9.46 -11.74
N MET A 198 -10.21 8.91 -10.60
CA MET A 198 -9.97 9.52 -9.29
C MET A 198 -8.71 8.98 -8.63
N GLU A 199 -8.46 7.69 -8.80
CA GLU A 199 -7.34 6.98 -8.19
C GLU A 199 -6.70 6.00 -9.17
N MET A 200 -5.45 5.69 -8.94
CA MET A 200 -4.68 4.71 -9.69
C MET A 200 -3.59 4.10 -8.81
N ASP A 201 -3.23 2.85 -9.08
CA ASP A 201 -2.00 2.29 -8.53
C ASP A 201 -0.81 2.63 -9.43
N LEU A 202 0.25 3.06 -8.80
CA LEU A 202 1.57 3.15 -9.41
C LEU A 202 2.41 1.94 -8.98
N VAL A 203 2.96 1.22 -9.95
CA VAL A 203 3.96 0.18 -9.70
C VAL A 203 5.32 0.72 -10.14
N LEU A 204 6.21 0.88 -9.17
CA LEU A 204 7.54 1.43 -9.40
C LEU A 204 8.59 0.38 -9.03
N PHE A 205 9.68 0.36 -9.78
CA PHE A 205 10.86 -0.43 -9.43
C PHE A 205 12.09 0.46 -9.41
N ARG A 206 13.01 0.15 -8.51
CA ARG A 206 14.25 0.89 -8.41
C ARG A 206 15.13 0.59 -9.63
N ALA A 207 15.63 1.65 -10.29
CA ALA A 207 16.54 1.53 -11.40
C ALA A 207 17.82 0.79 -10.96
N THR A 208 18.19 -0.25 -11.68
CA THR A 208 19.48 -0.90 -11.56
C THR A 208 20.51 -0.10 -12.38
N GLU A 209 21.77 -0.11 -12.01
CA GLU A 209 22.83 0.61 -12.72
C GLU A 209 22.97 0.24 -14.21
N THR A 210 22.34 -0.89 -14.61
CA THR A 210 22.30 -1.39 -15.99
C THR A 210 21.10 -0.92 -16.80
N SER A 211 20.15 -0.17 -16.22
CA SER A 211 18.98 0.37 -16.92
C SER A 211 19.25 1.76 -17.50
N SER A 212 20.31 1.92 -18.28
CA SER A 212 20.32 2.98 -19.29
C SER A 212 19.25 2.59 -20.32
N ALA A 213 18.27 3.48 -20.56
CA ALA A 213 17.27 3.28 -21.60
C ALA A 213 17.96 2.84 -22.91
N PRO A 214 17.38 1.88 -23.67
CA PRO A 214 17.84 1.67 -25.04
C PRO A 214 17.75 3.01 -25.75
N GLY A 215 18.89 3.49 -26.25
CA GLY A 215 19.05 4.82 -26.80
C GLY A 215 17.89 5.17 -27.72
N ALA A 216 17.35 6.36 -27.56
CA ALA A 216 16.53 7.01 -28.57
C ALA A 216 17.39 7.17 -29.83
N ALA A 217 17.32 6.20 -30.72
CA ALA A 217 17.70 6.41 -32.10
C ALA A 217 16.55 7.18 -32.74
N VAL A 218 16.79 8.45 -33.00
CA VAL A 218 15.97 9.32 -33.85
C VAL A 218 16.03 8.82 -35.29
#